data_790c2deddd8d7b2a9f02a9fafe626c9b
#
_entry.id   790c2deddd8d7b2a9f02a9fafe626c9b
#
_cell.length_a   1.000
_cell.length_b   1.000
_cell.length_c   1.000
_cell.angle_alpha   90.00
_cell.angle_beta   90.00
_cell.angle_gamma   90.00
#
_symmetry.space_group_name_H-M   'P 1'
#
loop_
_entity.id
_entity.type
_entity.pdbx_description
1 polymer ?
#
loop_
_entity_poly.entity_id
_entity_poly.type
_entity_poly.pdbx_seq_one_letter_code
_entity_poly.pdbx_strand_id
1 'polypeptide(L)'
;MTPTAADLPDPRIFPEPGDVPAQVADVHALAMQALEAAAPAADRFEQALSQRLQQVLDDGDGEALASIFRLSPGVPVTRHLARALARLAQRPRNLDAPLGVTLFAIPIVLVAATSSRDVAAIRIPGVLHDVNAVRARLREHRAIGGNETFALANALAAADALDLRRLPSLLAIREMREEHGPLEVLPADIDVVADERAHLRFLLGSAVAAPGAELFAHARMPWAMPVARALIAQLTRRDVSIVALPRAPADLVTAVSQGRQAQRDVGAQLFASNALRSLRAEAGEPSAVISAHRAADALNGGELRLSLSSPLAPRAAQGFRCALLPTERVVDVATMLLDLMHDCRVADVRIVPGIHADRDAVTGGPLLFKPETLPVRAVH
;
A
#
# COMPACT_ATOMS: atom_id res chain seq x y z
N MET A 1 -6.01 -8.15 32.76
CA MET A 1 -6.20 -7.21 31.63
C MET A 1 -6.25 -8.02 30.35
N THR A 2 -7.27 -7.84 29.54
CA THR A 2 -7.33 -8.44 28.20
C THR A 2 -6.33 -7.71 27.30
N PRO A 3 -5.46 -8.38 26.55
CA PRO A 3 -4.53 -7.74 25.63
C PRO A 3 -5.29 -6.92 24.57
N THR A 4 -4.79 -5.74 24.27
CA THR A 4 -5.35 -4.81 23.27
C THR A 4 -4.41 -4.67 22.09
N ALA A 5 -4.85 -4.03 21.01
CA ALA A 5 -3.99 -3.72 19.85
C ALA A 5 -2.71 -2.96 20.25
N ALA A 6 -2.77 -2.15 21.31
CA ALA A 6 -1.63 -1.39 21.81
C ALA A 6 -0.55 -2.24 22.49
N ASP A 7 -0.90 -3.47 22.90
CA ASP A 7 0.03 -4.39 23.57
C ASP A 7 0.86 -5.22 22.56
N LEU A 8 0.59 -5.12 21.27
CA LEU A 8 1.37 -5.80 20.25
C LEU A 8 2.68 -5.04 20.00
N PRO A 9 3.83 -5.71 20.19
CA PRO A 9 5.13 -5.12 19.88
C PRO A 9 5.32 -5.02 18.37
N ASP A 10 6.20 -4.08 17.95
CA ASP A 10 6.59 -4.00 16.55
C ASP A 10 7.54 -5.16 16.21
N PRO A 11 7.16 -6.05 15.27
CA PRO A 11 7.99 -7.19 14.92
C PRO A 11 9.15 -6.85 13.97
N ARG A 12 9.21 -5.63 13.44
CA ARG A 12 10.26 -5.21 12.53
C ARG A 12 11.60 -5.04 13.24
N ILE A 13 12.67 -5.32 12.52
CA ILE A 13 14.03 -5.06 12.97
C ILE A 13 14.50 -3.80 12.27
N PHE A 14 14.81 -2.79 13.05
CA PHE A 14 15.42 -1.56 12.54
C PHE A 14 16.94 -1.67 12.66
N PRO A 15 17.71 -1.22 11.65
CA PRO A 15 19.16 -1.31 11.68
C PRO A 15 19.76 -0.44 12.79
N GLU A 16 20.86 -0.90 13.36
CA GLU A 16 21.67 -0.09 14.26
C GLU A 16 22.36 1.05 13.48
N PRO A 17 22.57 2.22 14.10
CA PRO A 17 23.20 3.36 13.41
C PRO A 17 24.55 3.05 12.77
N GLY A 18 25.33 2.10 13.34
CA GLY A 18 26.64 1.67 12.83
C GLY A 18 26.57 0.80 11.58
N ASP A 19 25.42 0.21 11.28
CA ASP A 19 25.23 -0.66 10.12
C ASP A 19 24.73 0.08 8.87
N VAL A 20 24.57 1.41 8.99
CA VAL A 20 24.01 2.25 7.94
C VAL A 20 25.13 2.99 7.21
N PRO A 21 25.18 2.98 5.85
CA PRO A 21 26.14 3.77 5.09
C PRO A 21 26.07 5.27 5.47
N ALA A 22 27.23 5.93 5.56
CA ALA A 22 27.33 7.30 6.04
C ALA A 22 26.36 8.28 5.34
N GLN A 23 26.26 8.17 4.00
CA GLN A 23 25.38 9.01 3.20
C GLN A 23 23.88 8.82 3.58
N VAL A 24 23.47 7.60 3.91
CA VAL A 24 22.12 7.27 4.35
C VAL A 24 21.90 7.73 5.80
N ALA A 25 22.92 7.54 6.66
CA ALA A 25 22.91 7.98 8.04
C ALA A 25 22.73 9.51 8.18
N ASP A 26 23.37 10.30 7.30
CA ASP A 26 23.21 11.76 7.26
C ASP A 26 21.76 12.17 7.01
N VAL A 27 21.07 11.50 6.06
CA VAL A 27 19.66 11.77 5.76
C VAL A 27 18.78 11.41 6.95
N HIS A 28 19.05 10.29 7.62
CA HIS A 28 18.32 9.88 8.82
C HIS A 28 18.53 10.85 9.98
N ALA A 29 19.76 11.33 10.19
CA ALA A 29 20.07 12.33 11.21
C ALA A 29 19.30 13.63 10.99
N LEU A 30 19.27 14.13 9.75
CA LEU A 30 18.47 15.31 9.40
C LEU A 30 16.98 15.10 9.65
N ALA A 31 16.43 13.95 9.30
CA ALA A 31 15.02 13.63 9.52
C ALA A 31 14.68 13.52 11.02
N MET A 32 15.57 12.94 11.85
CA MET A 32 15.40 12.86 13.29
C MET A 32 15.47 14.26 13.92
N GLN A 33 16.47 15.06 13.53
CA GLN A 33 16.61 16.44 14.02
C GLN A 33 15.40 17.30 13.66
N ALA A 34 14.83 17.15 12.46
CA ALA A 34 13.63 17.85 12.06
C ALA A 34 12.41 17.45 12.90
N LEU A 35 12.32 16.18 13.32
CA LEU A 35 11.24 15.68 14.18
C LEU A 35 11.36 16.13 15.64
N GLU A 36 12.57 16.30 16.15
CA GLU A 36 12.85 16.59 17.56
C GLU A 36 13.01 18.09 17.85
N ALA A 37 13.40 18.88 16.85
CA ALA A 37 13.67 20.29 17.02
C ALA A 37 12.39 21.12 17.16
N ALA A 38 12.47 22.18 17.97
CA ALA A 38 11.44 23.22 17.97
C ALA A 38 11.66 24.21 16.81
N ALA A 39 10.58 24.84 16.34
CA ALA A 39 10.69 25.97 15.39
C ALA A 39 11.52 27.14 16.03
N PRO A 40 12.41 27.84 15.29
CA PRO A 40 12.68 27.74 13.85
C PRO A 40 13.77 26.74 13.45
N ALA A 41 14.35 25.99 14.40
CA ALA A 41 15.42 25.02 14.07
C ALA A 41 14.90 23.87 13.21
N ALA A 42 13.67 23.42 13.45
CA ALA A 42 13.00 22.38 12.64
C ALA A 42 12.99 22.77 11.15
N ASP A 43 12.67 24.03 10.82
CA ASP A 43 12.60 24.49 9.42
C ASP A 43 13.96 24.40 8.71
N ARG A 44 15.06 24.63 9.42
CA ARG A 44 16.41 24.49 8.86
C ARG A 44 16.75 23.05 8.54
N PHE A 45 16.39 22.11 9.44
CA PHE A 45 16.60 20.69 9.22
C PHE A 45 15.70 20.16 8.10
N GLU A 46 14.45 20.61 8.01
CA GLU A 46 13.53 20.31 6.90
C GLU A 46 14.10 20.79 5.55
N GLN A 47 14.64 22.00 5.51
CA GLN A 47 15.27 22.51 4.30
C GLN A 47 16.51 21.69 3.92
N ALA A 48 17.40 21.39 4.86
CA ALA A 48 18.58 20.58 4.63
C ALA A 48 18.20 19.14 4.17
N LEU A 49 17.20 18.53 4.80
CA LEU A 49 16.66 17.23 4.40
C LEU A 49 16.13 17.26 2.96
N SER A 50 15.33 18.30 2.64
CA SER A 50 14.78 18.49 1.31
C SER A 50 15.88 18.66 0.26
N GLN A 51 16.92 19.44 0.54
CA GLN A 51 18.06 19.61 -0.35
C GLN A 51 18.82 18.28 -0.57
N ARG A 52 19.02 17.50 0.50
CA ARG A 52 19.72 16.22 0.39
C ARG A 52 18.93 15.19 -0.42
N LEU A 53 17.62 15.07 -0.16
CA LEU A 53 16.75 14.19 -0.96
C LEU A 53 16.67 14.66 -2.43
N GLN A 54 16.61 15.97 -2.68
CA GLN A 54 16.62 16.52 -4.03
C GLN A 54 17.93 16.16 -4.76
N GLN A 55 19.07 16.24 -4.09
CA GLN A 55 20.35 15.82 -4.67
C GLN A 55 20.32 14.35 -5.09
N VAL A 56 19.83 13.43 -4.25
CA VAL A 56 19.70 12.00 -4.57
C VAL A 56 18.80 11.80 -5.81
N LEU A 57 17.71 12.58 -5.92
CA LEU A 57 16.82 12.54 -7.09
C LEU A 57 17.53 13.06 -8.35
N ASP A 58 18.28 14.14 -8.25
CA ASP A 58 19.00 14.78 -9.38
C ASP A 58 20.15 13.92 -9.88
N ASP A 59 20.84 13.23 -8.96
CA ASP A 59 21.91 12.26 -9.28
C ASP A 59 21.34 10.98 -9.93
N GLY A 60 20.03 10.79 -9.94
CA GLY A 60 19.40 9.60 -10.50
C GLY A 60 19.61 8.33 -9.66
N ASP A 61 20.09 8.46 -8.41
CA ASP A 61 20.47 7.33 -7.57
C ASP A 61 19.26 6.69 -6.86
N GLY A 62 18.53 5.87 -7.61
CA GLY A 62 17.37 5.13 -7.09
C GLY A 62 17.76 4.09 -6.02
N GLU A 63 18.98 3.53 -6.04
CA GLU A 63 19.42 2.58 -5.00
C GLU A 63 19.71 3.29 -3.67
N ALA A 64 20.31 4.48 -3.70
CA ALA A 64 20.47 5.30 -2.51
C ALA A 64 19.10 5.66 -1.93
N LEU A 65 18.14 6.10 -2.77
CA LEU A 65 16.79 6.41 -2.35
C LEU A 65 16.10 5.21 -1.69
N ALA A 66 16.14 4.04 -2.32
CA ALA A 66 15.58 2.82 -1.76
C ALA A 66 16.25 2.42 -0.44
N SER A 67 17.57 2.62 -0.32
CA SER A 67 18.33 2.33 0.89
C SER A 67 17.97 3.28 2.04
N ILE A 68 17.73 4.57 1.77
CA ILE A 68 17.24 5.54 2.77
C ILE A 68 15.96 5.05 3.43
N PHE A 69 15.02 4.52 2.67
CA PHE A 69 13.76 4.01 3.22
C PHE A 69 13.91 2.63 3.88
N ARG A 70 14.66 1.74 3.26
CA ARG A 70 14.89 0.38 3.77
C ARG A 70 15.64 0.36 5.09
N LEU A 71 16.63 1.24 5.25
CA LEU A 71 17.48 1.32 6.44
C LEU A 71 17.01 2.38 7.44
N SER A 72 15.78 2.87 7.31
CA SER A 72 15.22 3.87 8.24
C SER A 72 15.18 3.32 9.68
N PRO A 73 15.57 4.14 10.68
CA PRO A 73 15.66 3.69 12.08
C PRO A 73 14.30 3.53 12.78
N GLY A 74 13.20 3.83 12.11
CA GLY A 74 11.87 3.63 12.69
C GLY A 74 10.74 4.31 11.92
N VAL A 75 9.51 3.95 12.28
CA VAL A 75 8.28 4.43 11.62
C VAL A 75 8.15 5.95 11.57
N PRO A 76 8.43 6.71 12.66
CA PRO A 76 8.32 8.16 12.63
C PRO A 76 9.23 8.79 11.57
N VAL A 77 10.49 8.33 11.51
CA VAL A 77 11.48 8.80 10.51
C VAL A 77 11.05 8.42 9.11
N THR A 78 10.62 7.18 8.88
CA THR A 78 10.13 6.73 7.57
C THR A 78 8.95 7.56 7.09
N ARG A 79 7.99 7.87 7.97
CA ARG A 79 6.86 8.75 7.65
C ARG A 79 7.29 10.15 7.28
N HIS A 80 8.27 10.67 8.00
CA HIS A 80 8.79 12.02 7.76
C HIS A 80 9.50 12.08 6.40
N LEU A 81 10.36 11.12 6.11
CA LEU A 81 11.02 10.95 4.81
C LEU A 81 10.01 10.82 3.66
N ALA A 82 8.97 10.00 3.83
CA ALA A 82 7.94 9.82 2.81
C ALA A 82 7.20 11.14 2.51
N ARG A 83 6.87 11.94 3.53
CA ARG A 83 6.25 13.26 3.34
C ARG A 83 7.19 14.25 2.65
N ALA A 84 8.46 14.26 3.03
CA ALA A 84 9.46 15.13 2.40
C ALA A 84 9.63 14.77 0.91
N LEU A 85 9.74 13.47 0.60
CA LEU A 85 9.87 12.97 -0.77
C LEU A 85 8.60 13.25 -1.59
N ALA A 86 7.40 13.05 -1.03
CA ALA A 86 6.14 13.36 -1.68
C ALA A 86 6.04 14.85 -2.06
N ARG A 87 6.46 15.74 -1.16
CA ARG A 87 6.53 17.19 -1.45
C ARG A 87 7.49 17.50 -2.61
N LEU A 88 8.65 16.85 -2.65
CA LEU A 88 9.62 17.01 -3.73
C LEU A 88 9.10 16.47 -5.06
N ALA A 89 8.43 15.31 -5.04
CA ALA A 89 7.84 14.71 -6.24
C ALA A 89 6.73 15.58 -6.87
N GLN A 90 6.08 16.43 -6.07
CA GLN A 90 5.05 17.38 -6.56
C GLN A 90 5.62 18.70 -7.05
N ARG A 91 6.84 19.09 -6.63
CA ARG A 91 7.42 20.39 -7.01
C ARG A 91 7.81 20.39 -8.49
N PRO A 92 7.43 21.42 -9.26
CA PRO A 92 8.03 21.66 -10.57
C PRO A 92 9.51 21.99 -10.37
N ARG A 93 10.38 21.49 -11.24
CA ARG A 93 11.83 21.74 -11.15
C ARG A 93 12.17 23.21 -11.43
N ASN A 94 11.47 23.82 -12.38
CA ASN A 94 11.61 25.25 -12.67
C ASN A 94 10.57 26.04 -11.88
N LEU A 95 10.98 26.61 -10.77
CA LEU A 95 10.13 27.43 -9.91
C LEU A 95 9.73 28.78 -10.55
N ASP A 96 10.47 29.21 -11.56
CA ASP A 96 10.20 30.45 -12.30
C ASP A 96 9.19 30.25 -13.43
N ALA A 97 8.87 28.98 -13.77
CA ALA A 97 7.85 28.68 -14.75
C ALA A 97 6.45 28.91 -14.17
N PRO A 98 5.54 29.60 -14.90
CA PRO A 98 4.18 29.85 -14.43
C PRO A 98 3.34 28.55 -14.29
N LEU A 99 3.74 27.50 -14.99
CA LEU A 99 3.12 26.18 -14.95
C LEU A 99 4.20 25.09 -14.91
N GLY A 100 3.92 24.02 -14.19
CA GLY A 100 4.79 22.84 -14.12
C GLY A 100 4.02 21.55 -14.34
N VAL A 101 4.73 20.50 -14.74
CA VAL A 101 4.17 19.15 -14.87
C VAL A 101 4.36 18.40 -13.56
N THR A 102 3.27 17.85 -13.02
CA THR A 102 3.27 16.97 -11.85
C THR A 102 2.80 15.58 -12.27
N LEU A 103 3.57 14.55 -11.91
CA LEU A 103 3.15 13.17 -12.07
C LEU A 103 2.26 12.74 -10.92
N PHE A 104 1.25 11.94 -11.24
CA PHE A 104 0.36 11.35 -10.24
C PHE A 104 0.01 9.91 -10.61
N ALA A 105 -0.49 9.18 -9.61
CA ALA A 105 -1.04 7.86 -9.82
C ALA A 105 -2.39 7.72 -9.11
N ILE A 106 -3.25 6.89 -9.69
CA ILE A 106 -4.50 6.43 -9.09
C ILE A 106 -4.31 4.97 -8.76
N PRO A 107 -4.19 4.59 -7.49
CA PRO A 107 -4.15 3.19 -7.10
C PRO A 107 -5.50 2.53 -7.34
N ILE A 108 -5.51 1.34 -7.92
CA ILE A 108 -6.71 0.58 -8.23
C ILE A 108 -6.50 -0.84 -7.71
N VAL A 109 -7.31 -1.25 -6.74
CA VAL A 109 -7.37 -2.66 -6.35
C VAL A 109 -8.42 -3.34 -7.21
N LEU A 110 -8.00 -4.32 -7.99
CA LEU A 110 -8.86 -5.15 -8.82
C LEU A 110 -9.07 -6.49 -8.12
N VAL A 111 -10.32 -6.83 -7.85
CA VAL A 111 -10.69 -8.17 -7.40
C VAL A 111 -11.23 -8.90 -8.61
N ALA A 112 -10.61 -10.02 -8.97
CA ALA A 112 -10.96 -10.79 -10.14
C ALA A 112 -11.07 -12.27 -9.83
N ALA A 113 -12.13 -12.90 -10.33
CA ALA A 113 -12.35 -14.33 -10.22
C ALA A 113 -12.96 -14.88 -11.52
N THR A 114 -12.75 -16.14 -11.79
CA THR A 114 -13.39 -16.87 -12.90
C THR A 114 -14.29 -17.98 -12.39
N SER A 115 -15.43 -18.16 -13.03
CA SER A 115 -16.30 -19.30 -12.81
C SER A 115 -15.85 -20.57 -13.57
N SER A 116 -14.91 -20.42 -14.50
CA SER A 116 -14.37 -21.55 -15.26
C SER A 116 -13.53 -22.45 -14.34
N ARG A 117 -13.83 -23.76 -14.37
CA ARG A 117 -13.04 -24.78 -13.68
C ARG A 117 -11.87 -25.30 -14.52
N ASP A 118 -11.78 -24.90 -15.78
CA ASP A 118 -10.63 -25.19 -16.62
C ASP A 118 -9.44 -24.36 -16.14
N VAL A 119 -8.43 -25.05 -15.68
CA VAL A 119 -7.30 -24.59 -14.85
C VAL A 119 -6.34 -23.61 -15.56
N ALA A 120 -6.60 -23.23 -16.80
CA ALA A 120 -5.80 -22.20 -17.46
C ALA A 120 -6.16 -20.82 -16.89
N ALA A 121 -5.21 -20.19 -16.21
CA ALA A 121 -5.37 -18.82 -15.73
C ALA A 121 -5.78 -17.90 -16.89
N ILE A 122 -6.94 -17.27 -16.77
CA ILE A 122 -7.37 -16.26 -17.74
C ILE A 122 -6.52 -15.02 -17.52
N ARG A 123 -5.82 -14.59 -18.59
CA ARG A 123 -5.01 -13.37 -18.53
C ARG A 123 -5.78 -12.21 -19.15
N ILE A 124 -5.95 -11.14 -18.39
CA ILE A 124 -6.54 -9.90 -18.85
C ILE A 124 -5.42 -8.89 -19.08
N PRO A 125 -5.24 -8.40 -20.32
CA PRO A 125 -4.24 -7.39 -20.60
C PRO A 125 -4.47 -6.10 -19.82
N GLY A 126 -3.41 -5.52 -19.28
CA GLY A 126 -3.45 -4.24 -18.55
C GLY A 126 -3.62 -3.01 -19.46
N VAL A 127 -3.80 -3.21 -20.76
CA VAL A 127 -4.02 -2.10 -21.74
C VAL A 127 -5.44 -1.58 -21.66
N LEU A 128 -5.58 -0.26 -21.66
CA LEU A 128 -6.86 0.44 -21.72
C LEU A 128 -7.13 0.91 -23.15
N HIS A 129 -8.18 0.37 -23.77
CA HIS A 129 -8.53 0.71 -25.15
C HIS A 129 -9.18 2.10 -25.29
N ASP A 130 -9.86 2.55 -24.23
CA ASP A 130 -10.50 3.87 -24.17
C ASP A 130 -10.18 4.58 -22.86
N VAL A 131 -8.94 5.05 -22.74
CA VAL A 131 -8.50 5.86 -21.60
C VAL A 131 -9.25 7.19 -21.54
N ASN A 132 -9.79 7.68 -22.66
CA ASN A 132 -10.55 8.93 -22.71
C ASN A 132 -11.86 8.82 -21.94
N ALA A 133 -12.51 7.65 -21.93
CA ALA A 133 -13.70 7.42 -21.11
C ALA A 133 -13.35 7.58 -19.61
N VAL A 134 -12.23 7.05 -19.16
CA VAL A 134 -11.77 7.20 -17.77
C VAL A 134 -11.44 8.67 -17.46
N ARG A 135 -10.69 9.33 -18.38
CA ARG A 135 -10.35 10.76 -18.27
C ARG A 135 -11.59 11.65 -18.17
N ALA A 136 -12.61 11.37 -18.99
CA ALA A 136 -13.87 12.11 -18.96
C ALA A 136 -14.56 12.02 -17.59
N ARG A 137 -14.58 10.84 -16.96
CA ARG A 137 -15.16 10.66 -15.62
C ARG A 137 -14.39 11.40 -14.54
N LEU A 138 -13.04 11.37 -14.60
CA LEU A 138 -12.20 12.11 -13.66
C LEU A 138 -12.45 13.63 -13.78
N ARG A 139 -12.61 14.17 -15.00
CA ARG A 139 -12.94 15.58 -15.25
C ARG A 139 -14.34 15.95 -14.76
N GLU A 140 -15.35 15.17 -15.12
CA GLU A 140 -16.75 15.38 -14.74
C GLU A 140 -16.89 15.51 -13.22
N HIS A 141 -16.13 14.71 -12.48
CA HIS A 141 -16.16 14.69 -11.02
C HIS A 141 -15.05 15.50 -10.34
N ARG A 142 -14.26 16.25 -11.10
CA ARG A 142 -13.15 17.08 -10.60
C ARG A 142 -12.20 16.32 -9.67
N ALA A 143 -11.89 15.08 -10.03
CA ALA A 143 -11.06 14.23 -9.20
C ALA A 143 -9.57 14.66 -9.17
N ILE A 144 -9.16 15.42 -10.18
CA ILE A 144 -7.80 15.96 -10.33
C ILE A 144 -7.95 17.45 -10.63
N GLY A 145 -7.65 18.28 -9.65
CA GLY A 145 -7.76 19.73 -9.75
C GLY A 145 -9.13 20.25 -10.16
N GLY A 146 -9.28 21.56 -10.31
CA GLY A 146 -10.52 22.20 -10.75
C GLY A 146 -10.62 22.30 -12.27
N ASN A 147 -9.61 22.94 -12.88
CA ASN A 147 -9.56 23.23 -14.31
C ASN A 147 -8.23 22.79 -14.96
N GLU A 148 -7.40 22.06 -14.24
CA GLU A 148 -6.08 21.66 -14.73
C GLU A 148 -6.18 20.68 -15.89
N THR A 149 -5.26 20.84 -16.83
CA THR A 149 -5.12 19.90 -17.93
C THR A 149 -4.31 18.70 -17.46
N PHE A 150 -4.83 17.51 -17.70
CA PHE A 150 -4.12 16.28 -17.36
C PHE A 150 -4.24 15.23 -18.47
N ALA A 151 -3.25 14.37 -18.55
CA ALA A 151 -3.19 13.20 -19.41
C ALA A 151 -3.08 11.93 -18.56
N LEU A 152 -3.54 10.80 -19.10
CA LEU A 152 -3.45 9.48 -18.48
C LEU A 152 -2.66 8.55 -19.40
N ALA A 153 -1.95 7.61 -18.80
CA ALA A 153 -1.39 6.47 -19.53
C ALA A 153 -2.52 5.58 -20.07
N ASN A 154 -2.26 4.93 -21.19
CA ASN A 154 -3.20 4.00 -21.83
C ASN A 154 -3.10 2.56 -21.27
N ALA A 155 -2.40 2.38 -20.17
CA ALA A 155 -2.20 1.09 -19.54
C ALA A 155 -2.17 1.19 -18.02
N LEU A 156 -2.53 0.10 -17.36
CA LEU A 156 -2.39 -0.09 -15.93
C LEU A 156 -0.97 -0.61 -15.63
N ALA A 157 -0.25 0.09 -14.76
CA ALA A 157 1.08 -0.30 -14.30
C ALA A 157 1.02 -1.24 -13.10
N ALA A 158 2.02 -2.10 -12.97
CA ALA A 158 2.23 -2.88 -11.74
C ALA A 158 2.90 -2.02 -10.65
N ALA A 159 2.87 -2.50 -9.41
CA ALA A 159 3.41 -1.77 -8.27
C ALA A 159 4.94 -1.58 -8.32
N ASP A 160 5.66 -2.50 -8.95
CA ASP A 160 7.10 -2.44 -9.15
C ASP A 160 7.53 -1.38 -10.17
N ALA A 161 6.63 -0.96 -11.05
CA ALA A 161 6.86 0.17 -11.94
C ALA A 161 7.02 1.50 -11.19
N LEU A 162 6.49 1.58 -9.96
CA LEU A 162 6.56 2.73 -9.06
C LEU A 162 7.49 2.50 -7.86
N ASP A 163 8.41 1.54 -7.95
CA ASP A 163 9.43 1.33 -6.92
C ASP A 163 10.28 2.59 -6.74
N LEU A 164 10.73 2.83 -5.49
CA LEU A 164 11.57 3.99 -5.16
C LEU A 164 12.85 4.05 -6.00
N ARG A 165 13.39 2.90 -6.42
CA ARG A 165 14.54 2.83 -7.33
C ARG A 165 14.29 3.47 -8.69
N ARG A 166 13.03 3.46 -9.14
CA ARG A 166 12.62 4.02 -10.44
C ARG A 166 12.14 5.46 -10.34
N LEU A 167 11.89 5.94 -9.13
CA LEU A 167 11.33 7.28 -8.91
C LEU A 167 12.17 8.40 -9.55
N PRO A 168 13.52 8.43 -9.42
CA PRO A 168 14.32 9.47 -10.09
C PRO A 168 14.12 9.48 -11.61
N SER A 169 14.13 8.30 -12.25
CA SER A 169 13.90 8.18 -13.70
C SER A 169 12.48 8.60 -14.10
N LEU A 170 11.46 8.27 -13.30
CA LEU A 170 10.08 8.72 -13.57
C LEU A 170 9.96 10.24 -13.46
N LEU A 171 10.61 10.85 -12.46
CA LEU A 171 10.60 12.30 -12.30
C LEU A 171 11.39 13.01 -13.41
N ALA A 172 12.46 12.41 -13.93
CA ALA A 172 13.20 12.93 -15.07
C ALA A 172 12.37 12.95 -16.38
N ILE A 173 11.49 11.96 -16.61
CA ILE A 173 10.56 11.94 -17.74
C ILE A 173 9.64 13.18 -17.71
N ARG A 174 9.27 13.67 -16.53
CA ARG A 174 8.47 14.88 -16.34
C ARG A 174 9.08 16.10 -17.05
N GLU A 175 10.39 16.21 -17.05
CA GLU A 175 11.15 17.35 -17.56
C GLU A 175 11.25 17.38 -19.09
N MET A 176 11.30 16.20 -19.70
CA MET A 176 11.40 16.07 -21.16
C MET A 176 10.07 16.33 -21.88
N ARG A 177 8.98 16.56 -21.15
CA ARG A 177 7.64 16.73 -21.72
C ARG A 177 7.19 18.18 -21.66
N GLU A 178 7.56 18.95 -22.66
CA GLU A 178 6.97 20.27 -22.93
C GLU A 178 5.54 20.14 -23.50
N GLU A 179 5.18 18.99 -24.09
CA GLU A 179 3.86 18.72 -24.66
C GLU A 179 3.17 17.54 -23.96
N HIS A 180 1.85 17.67 -23.77
CA HIS A 180 0.96 16.82 -23.00
C HIS A 180 0.69 15.44 -23.64
N GLY A 181 1.71 14.70 -23.99
CA GLY A 181 1.56 13.34 -24.50
C GLY A 181 1.20 12.32 -23.39
N PRO A 182 0.56 11.20 -23.71
CA PRO A 182 0.32 10.12 -22.75
C PRO A 182 1.65 9.56 -22.23
N LEU A 183 1.69 9.24 -20.92
CA LEU A 183 2.82 8.52 -20.34
C LEU A 183 2.86 7.11 -20.96
N GLU A 184 4.00 6.74 -21.49
CA GLU A 184 4.24 5.36 -21.92
C GLU A 184 4.50 4.50 -20.68
N VAL A 185 3.66 3.53 -20.47
CA VAL A 185 3.70 2.63 -19.33
C VAL A 185 3.61 1.20 -19.84
N LEU A 186 4.46 0.33 -19.29
CA LEU A 186 4.38 -1.09 -19.56
C LEU A 186 3.09 -1.65 -18.96
N PRO A 187 2.22 -2.26 -19.78
CA PRO A 187 0.99 -2.86 -19.30
C PRO A 187 1.28 -4.01 -18.33
N ALA A 188 0.56 -4.06 -17.23
CA ALA A 188 0.64 -5.15 -16.28
C ALA A 188 -0.64 -5.98 -16.32
N ASP A 189 -0.52 -7.17 -16.87
CA ASP A 189 -1.62 -8.12 -17.00
C ASP A 189 -2.17 -8.57 -15.63
N ILE A 190 -3.42 -9.04 -15.63
CA ILE A 190 -4.10 -9.55 -14.46
C ILE A 190 -4.36 -11.05 -14.69
N ASP A 191 -3.73 -11.88 -13.90
CA ASP A 191 -3.98 -13.33 -13.92
C ASP A 191 -5.20 -13.66 -13.06
N VAL A 192 -6.27 -14.11 -13.70
CA VAL A 192 -7.54 -14.44 -13.05
C VAL A 192 -7.61 -15.95 -12.83
N VAL A 193 -7.85 -16.34 -11.59
CA VAL A 193 -8.00 -17.74 -11.18
C VAL A 193 -9.38 -17.96 -10.54
N ALA A 194 -9.74 -19.21 -10.24
CA ALA A 194 -11.02 -19.53 -9.61
C ALA A 194 -11.21 -18.86 -8.24
N ASP A 195 -10.12 -18.65 -7.50
CA ASP A 195 -10.16 -17.98 -6.22
C ASP A 195 -10.07 -16.46 -6.40
N GLU A 196 -10.93 -15.71 -5.71
CA GLU A 196 -10.87 -14.26 -5.71
C GLU A 196 -9.51 -13.77 -5.19
N ARG A 197 -8.86 -12.90 -5.97
CA ARG A 197 -7.57 -12.28 -5.59
C ARG A 197 -7.61 -10.78 -5.79
N ALA A 198 -6.93 -10.08 -4.88
CA ALA A 198 -6.74 -8.63 -4.95
C ALA A 198 -5.45 -8.31 -5.71
N HIS A 199 -5.56 -7.66 -6.87
CA HIS A 199 -4.46 -7.22 -7.70
C HIS A 199 -4.30 -5.70 -7.59
N LEU A 200 -3.13 -5.21 -7.18
CA LEU A 200 -2.83 -3.79 -7.19
C LEU A 200 -2.32 -3.38 -8.57
N ARG A 201 -2.94 -2.35 -9.12
CA ARG A 201 -2.55 -1.69 -10.37
C ARG A 201 -2.59 -0.19 -10.17
N PHE A 202 -1.86 0.53 -11.02
CA PHE A 202 -1.81 1.98 -11.00
C PHE A 202 -2.17 2.55 -12.37
N LEU A 203 -3.08 3.51 -12.41
CA LEU A 203 -3.29 4.35 -13.57
C LEU A 203 -2.45 5.61 -13.37
N LEU A 204 -1.41 5.74 -14.21
CA LEU A 204 -0.50 6.88 -14.15
C LEU A 204 -1.03 8.05 -14.95
N GLY A 205 -0.70 9.26 -14.52
CA GLY A 205 -1.03 10.48 -15.24
C GLY A 205 -0.05 11.60 -14.98
N SER A 206 -0.16 12.62 -15.80
CA SER A 206 0.53 13.89 -15.63
C SER A 206 -0.48 15.03 -15.65
N ALA A 207 -0.31 16.01 -14.77
CA ALA A 207 -1.12 17.23 -14.72
C ALA A 207 -0.23 18.44 -14.86
N VAL A 208 -0.76 19.47 -15.54
CA VAL A 208 -0.10 20.77 -15.66
C VAL A 208 -0.82 21.74 -14.73
N ALA A 209 -0.09 22.29 -13.78
CA ALA A 209 -0.64 23.17 -12.78
C ALA A 209 0.37 24.26 -12.36
N ALA A 210 -0.12 25.32 -11.78
CA ALA A 210 0.73 26.31 -11.14
C ALA A 210 1.51 25.70 -9.95
N PRO A 211 2.71 26.19 -9.66
CA PRO A 211 3.45 25.76 -8.48
C PRO A 211 2.60 25.91 -7.21
N GLY A 212 2.48 24.83 -6.42
CA GLY A 212 1.68 24.82 -5.21
C GLY A 212 0.18 24.60 -5.39
N ALA A 213 -0.30 24.32 -6.60
CA ALA A 213 -1.70 23.96 -6.82
C ALA A 213 -2.05 22.66 -6.12
N GLU A 214 -3.18 22.64 -5.42
CA GLU A 214 -3.71 21.46 -4.73
C GLU A 214 -4.42 20.53 -5.72
N LEU A 215 -3.66 19.73 -6.46
CA LEU A 215 -4.20 18.83 -7.48
C LEU A 215 -5.14 17.75 -6.94
N PHE A 216 -4.98 17.34 -5.68
CA PHE A 216 -5.65 16.15 -5.13
C PHE A 216 -6.60 16.47 -3.96
N ALA A 217 -6.68 17.72 -3.52
CA ALA A 217 -7.47 18.14 -2.35
C ALA A 217 -8.99 17.93 -2.51
N HIS A 218 -9.47 17.81 -3.74
CA HIS A 218 -10.89 17.77 -4.07
C HIS A 218 -11.41 16.40 -4.47
N ALA A 219 -10.59 15.35 -4.39
CA ALA A 219 -10.99 13.98 -4.72
C ALA A 219 -12.07 13.45 -3.75
N ARG A 220 -13.31 13.87 -3.93
CA ARG A 220 -14.46 13.35 -3.17
C ARG A 220 -14.93 12.02 -3.75
N MET A 221 -15.40 11.13 -2.87
CA MET A 221 -15.80 9.75 -3.17
C MET A 221 -16.75 9.53 -4.36
N PRO A 222 -17.62 10.46 -4.80
CA PRO A 222 -18.52 10.22 -5.94
C PRO A 222 -17.82 9.85 -7.25
N TRP A 223 -16.56 10.26 -7.46
CA TRP A 223 -15.82 9.97 -8.68
C TRP A 223 -15.40 8.50 -8.83
N ALA A 224 -15.18 7.78 -7.72
CA ALA A 224 -14.60 6.43 -7.74
C ALA A 224 -15.49 5.41 -8.48
N MET A 225 -16.79 5.42 -8.25
CA MET A 225 -17.71 4.50 -8.91
C MET A 225 -17.84 4.70 -10.42
N PRO A 226 -17.99 5.92 -10.95
CA PRO A 226 -17.94 6.16 -12.40
C PRO A 226 -16.64 5.72 -13.06
N VAL A 227 -15.49 5.96 -12.42
CA VAL A 227 -14.18 5.52 -12.90
C VAL A 227 -14.08 3.99 -12.86
N ALA A 228 -14.50 3.35 -11.76
CA ALA A 228 -14.53 1.91 -11.64
C ALA A 228 -15.34 1.27 -12.79
N ARG A 229 -16.54 1.77 -13.09
CA ARG A 229 -17.37 1.29 -14.20
C ARG A 229 -16.68 1.43 -15.55
N ALA A 230 -16.02 2.58 -15.81
CA ALA A 230 -15.30 2.80 -17.05
C ALA A 230 -14.10 1.86 -17.22
N LEU A 231 -13.42 1.50 -16.12
CA LEU A 231 -12.34 0.50 -16.11
C LEU A 231 -12.88 -0.91 -16.32
N ILE A 232 -13.90 -1.31 -15.56
CA ILE A 232 -14.51 -2.64 -15.64
C ILE A 232 -15.01 -2.90 -17.07
N ALA A 233 -15.65 -1.92 -17.73
CA ALA A 233 -16.14 -2.08 -19.10
C ALA A 233 -15.02 -2.44 -20.09
N GLN A 234 -13.79 -2.02 -19.86
CA GLN A 234 -12.63 -2.31 -20.70
C GLN A 234 -11.95 -3.63 -20.36
N LEU A 235 -11.99 -4.03 -19.08
CA LEU A 235 -11.33 -5.23 -18.57
C LEU A 235 -12.23 -6.48 -18.61
N THR A 236 -13.54 -6.30 -18.75
CA THR A 236 -14.52 -7.41 -18.75
C THR A 236 -14.21 -8.43 -19.84
N ARG A 237 -14.26 -9.70 -19.48
CA ARG A 237 -14.14 -10.85 -20.37
C ARG A 237 -15.26 -11.84 -20.04
N ARG A 238 -15.51 -12.75 -20.97
CA ARG A 238 -16.48 -13.84 -20.75
C ARG A 238 -16.04 -14.69 -19.56
N ASP A 239 -16.97 -15.03 -18.69
CA ASP A 239 -16.78 -15.89 -17.52
C ASP A 239 -15.83 -15.32 -16.43
N VAL A 240 -15.54 -14.02 -16.49
CA VAL A 240 -14.73 -13.32 -15.49
C VAL A 240 -15.57 -12.27 -14.76
N SER A 241 -15.56 -12.35 -13.44
CA SER A 241 -16.09 -11.32 -12.55
C SER A 241 -14.95 -10.38 -12.14
N ILE A 242 -15.15 -9.07 -12.30
CA ILE A 242 -14.17 -8.04 -11.92
C ILE A 242 -14.84 -6.95 -11.11
N VAL A 243 -14.21 -6.60 -10.01
CA VAL A 243 -14.53 -5.40 -9.23
C VAL A 243 -13.31 -4.48 -9.24
N ALA A 244 -13.49 -3.21 -9.54
CA ALA A 244 -12.44 -2.21 -9.47
C ALA A 244 -12.70 -1.24 -8.32
N LEU A 245 -11.68 -1.03 -7.49
CA LEU A 245 -11.73 -0.17 -6.30
C LEU A 245 -10.66 0.93 -6.42
N PRO A 246 -10.92 2.02 -7.17
CA PRO A 246 -10.00 3.15 -7.28
C PRO A 246 -9.85 3.86 -5.93
N ARG A 247 -8.61 4.26 -5.62
CA ARG A 247 -8.27 5.11 -4.47
C ARG A 247 -7.99 6.53 -4.95
N ALA A 248 -7.96 7.48 -4.03
CA ALA A 248 -7.74 8.88 -4.35
C ALA A 248 -6.46 9.06 -5.18
N PRO A 249 -6.50 9.91 -6.25
CA PRO A 249 -5.29 10.31 -6.93
C PRO A 249 -4.31 10.94 -5.96
N ALA A 250 -3.04 10.63 -6.12
CA ALA A 250 -1.98 11.19 -5.27
C ALA A 250 -0.65 11.28 -6.04
N ASP A 251 0.34 11.94 -5.48
CA ASP A 251 1.72 11.82 -5.94
C ASP A 251 2.19 10.36 -5.92
N LEU A 252 3.26 10.06 -6.67
CA LEU A 252 3.71 8.69 -6.87
C LEU A 252 4.06 7.97 -5.55
N VAL A 253 4.64 8.68 -4.59
CA VAL A 253 5.09 8.10 -3.30
C VAL A 253 3.88 7.75 -2.42
N THR A 254 2.97 8.69 -2.28
CA THR A 254 1.73 8.51 -1.52
C THR A 254 0.83 7.45 -2.17
N ALA A 255 0.70 7.46 -3.50
CA ALA A 255 -0.11 6.50 -4.22
C ALA A 255 0.33 5.05 -4.01
N VAL A 256 1.65 4.78 -4.01
CA VAL A 256 2.18 3.43 -3.75
C VAL A 256 1.81 2.95 -2.34
N SER A 257 2.00 3.80 -1.33
CA SER A 257 1.64 3.46 0.05
C SER A 257 0.15 3.18 0.21
N GLN A 258 -0.71 4.09 -0.29
CA GLN A 258 -2.16 3.93 -0.27
C GLN A 258 -2.64 2.70 -1.04
N GLY A 259 -2.02 2.42 -2.19
CA GLY A 259 -2.35 1.27 -3.01
C GLY A 259 -2.04 -0.05 -2.33
N ARG A 260 -0.84 -0.19 -1.75
CA ARG A 260 -0.44 -1.39 -1.00
C ARG A 260 -1.31 -1.60 0.24
N GLN A 261 -1.62 -0.54 0.97
CA GLN A 261 -2.54 -0.59 2.09
C GLN A 261 -3.92 -1.09 1.64
N ALA A 262 -4.48 -0.49 0.60
CA ALA A 262 -5.78 -0.88 0.07
C ALA A 262 -5.80 -2.33 -0.43
N GLN A 263 -4.76 -2.80 -1.12
CA GLN A 263 -4.64 -4.19 -1.56
C GLN A 263 -4.65 -5.16 -0.37
N ARG A 264 -3.88 -4.86 0.67
CA ARG A 264 -3.84 -5.67 1.89
C ARG A 264 -5.19 -5.72 2.58
N ASP A 265 -5.84 -4.57 2.75
CA ASP A 265 -7.13 -4.46 3.45
C ASP A 265 -8.23 -5.22 2.69
N VAL A 266 -8.27 -5.10 1.35
CA VAL A 266 -9.17 -5.89 0.50
C VAL A 266 -8.83 -7.37 0.56
N GLY A 267 -7.54 -7.72 0.54
CA GLY A 267 -7.09 -9.11 0.69
C GLY A 267 -7.53 -9.72 2.03
N ALA A 268 -7.44 -8.97 3.12
CA ALA A 268 -7.91 -9.40 4.44
C ALA A 268 -9.43 -9.63 4.46
N GLN A 269 -10.21 -8.74 3.82
CA GLN A 269 -11.68 -8.87 3.71
C GLN A 269 -12.09 -10.10 2.89
N LEU A 270 -11.43 -10.34 1.76
CA LEU A 270 -11.66 -11.54 0.92
C LEU A 270 -11.34 -12.81 1.69
N PHE A 271 -10.17 -12.85 2.34
CA PHE A 271 -9.77 -13.97 3.18
C PHE A 271 -10.79 -14.24 4.29
N ALA A 272 -11.13 -13.21 5.08
CA ALA A 272 -12.08 -13.35 6.17
C ALA A 272 -13.43 -13.87 5.68
N SER A 273 -13.95 -13.30 4.59
CA SER A 273 -15.24 -13.73 4.01
C SER A 273 -15.25 -15.19 3.59
N ASN A 274 -14.17 -15.65 2.94
CA ASN A 274 -14.08 -17.02 2.45
C ASN A 274 -13.82 -18.02 3.58
N ALA A 275 -12.87 -17.72 4.46
CA ALA A 275 -12.54 -18.57 5.61
C ALA A 275 -13.70 -18.71 6.60
N LEU A 276 -14.37 -17.62 6.93
CA LEU A 276 -15.52 -17.65 7.85
C LEU A 276 -16.72 -18.38 7.26
N ARG A 277 -16.94 -18.27 5.95
CA ARG A 277 -18.01 -19.03 5.27
C ARG A 277 -17.75 -20.53 5.39
N SER A 278 -16.53 -20.97 5.11
CA SER A 278 -16.14 -22.39 5.23
C SER A 278 -16.25 -22.87 6.68
N LEU A 279 -15.67 -22.14 7.63
CA LEU A 279 -15.67 -22.53 9.05
C LEU A 279 -17.08 -22.63 9.62
N ARG A 280 -17.96 -21.67 9.32
CA ARG A 280 -19.36 -21.69 9.79
C ARG A 280 -20.16 -22.84 9.20
N ALA A 281 -19.91 -23.19 7.95
CA ALA A 281 -20.58 -24.31 7.30
C ALA A 281 -20.16 -25.68 7.87
N GLU A 282 -18.89 -25.82 8.28
CA GLU A 282 -18.31 -27.11 8.66
C GLU A 282 -18.22 -27.32 10.18
N ALA A 283 -18.04 -26.23 10.94
CA ALA A 283 -17.53 -26.33 12.30
C ALA A 283 -18.15 -25.34 13.32
N GLY A 284 -19.20 -24.64 12.95
CA GLY A 284 -19.92 -23.74 13.86
C GLY A 284 -19.22 -22.38 14.04
N GLU A 285 -19.33 -21.76 15.22
CA GLU A 285 -18.84 -20.42 15.46
C GLU A 285 -17.29 -20.34 15.41
N PRO A 286 -16.75 -19.44 14.56
CA PRO A 286 -15.31 -19.26 14.45
C PRO A 286 -14.73 -18.40 15.59
N SER A 287 -13.45 -18.63 15.87
CA SER A 287 -12.61 -17.78 16.71
C SER A 287 -11.46 -17.21 15.90
N ALA A 288 -11.02 -16.01 16.25
CA ALA A 288 -9.92 -15.30 15.61
C ALA A 288 -8.77 -15.03 16.59
N VAL A 289 -7.54 -15.12 16.07
CA VAL A 289 -6.34 -14.76 16.83
C VAL A 289 -5.48 -13.82 15.98
N ILE A 290 -5.07 -12.69 16.58
CA ILE A 290 -4.16 -11.72 15.97
C ILE A 290 -2.83 -11.82 16.70
N SER A 291 -1.74 -11.98 15.95
CA SER A 291 -0.37 -12.12 16.49
C SER A 291 0.64 -11.38 15.62
N ALA A 292 1.73 -10.90 16.26
CA ALA A 292 2.83 -10.23 15.58
C ALA A 292 3.95 -11.22 15.24
N HIS A 293 4.42 -11.20 13.99
CA HIS A 293 5.42 -12.11 13.48
C HIS A 293 6.56 -11.36 12.80
N ARG A 294 7.77 -11.88 12.98
CA ARG A 294 8.94 -11.44 12.23
C ARG A 294 8.95 -12.14 10.87
N ALA A 295 8.97 -11.39 9.78
CA ALA A 295 9.12 -11.98 8.45
C ALA A 295 10.58 -12.38 8.23
N ALA A 296 10.81 -13.63 7.81
CA ALA A 296 12.16 -14.19 7.67
C ALA A 296 12.97 -13.54 6.54
N ASP A 297 12.32 -12.99 5.52
CA ASP A 297 12.95 -12.67 4.23
C ASP A 297 13.17 -11.18 3.97
N ALA A 298 12.85 -10.29 4.92
CA ALA A 298 12.95 -8.85 4.67
C ALA A 298 13.61 -8.12 5.84
N LEU A 299 14.68 -7.39 5.56
CA LEU A 299 15.14 -6.28 6.41
C LEU A 299 13.93 -5.35 6.65
N ASN A 300 13.63 -5.09 7.91
CA ASN A 300 12.42 -4.38 8.37
C ASN A 300 11.10 -5.11 8.06
N GLY A 301 11.13 -6.40 7.67
CA GLY A 301 9.95 -7.19 7.44
C GLY A 301 9.26 -7.59 8.74
N GLY A 302 8.06 -7.09 8.96
CA GLY A 302 7.17 -7.53 10.02
C GLY A 302 5.77 -7.74 9.47
N GLU A 303 5.03 -8.62 10.10
CA GLU A 303 3.65 -8.88 9.73
C GLU A 303 2.78 -9.09 10.95
N LEU A 304 1.52 -8.74 10.85
CA LEU A 304 0.49 -9.29 11.71
C LEU A 304 -0.14 -10.50 11.02
N ARG A 305 -0.49 -11.48 11.79
CA ARG A 305 -1.17 -12.68 11.29
C ARG A 305 -2.54 -12.79 11.92
N LEU A 306 -3.55 -12.91 11.06
CA LEU A 306 -4.91 -13.25 11.44
C LEU A 306 -5.09 -14.75 11.28
N SER A 307 -5.28 -15.50 12.37
CA SER A 307 -5.57 -16.93 12.35
C SER A 307 -7.05 -17.13 12.68
N LEU A 308 -7.76 -17.86 11.82
CA LEU A 308 -9.16 -18.22 12.00
C LEU A 308 -9.26 -19.73 12.22
N SER A 309 -10.01 -20.16 13.23
CA SER A 309 -10.23 -21.57 13.54
C SER A 309 -11.61 -21.75 14.18
N SER A 310 -12.06 -22.98 14.30
CA SER A 310 -13.22 -23.33 15.10
C SER A 310 -12.85 -24.37 16.15
N PRO A 311 -13.39 -24.30 17.38
CA PRO A 311 -13.19 -25.30 18.40
C PRO A 311 -13.58 -26.73 17.97
N LEU A 312 -14.59 -26.85 17.10
CA LEU A 312 -15.06 -28.13 16.59
C LEU A 312 -14.22 -28.69 15.44
N ALA A 313 -13.42 -27.85 14.76
CA ALA A 313 -12.51 -28.26 13.70
C ALA A 313 -11.14 -27.59 13.84
N PRO A 314 -10.37 -27.89 14.89
CA PRO A 314 -9.11 -27.20 15.15
C PRO A 314 -8.03 -27.44 14.09
N ARG A 315 -8.17 -28.50 13.28
CA ARG A 315 -7.27 -28.76 12.14
C ARG A 315 -7.55 -27.91 10.92
N ALA A 316 -8.73 -27.27 10.85
CA ALA A 316 -9.14 -26.40 9.72
C ALA A 316 -8.70 -24.93 9.90
N ALA A 317 -7.69 -24.68 10.76
CA ALA A 317 -7.17 -23.34 10.95
C ALA A 317 -6.64 -22.73 9.64
N GLN A 318 -7.06 -21.50 9.34
CA GLN A 318 -6.64 -20.72 8.18
C GLN A 318 -5.97 -19.44 8.64
N GLY A 319 -4.99 -18.94 7.89
CA GLY A 319 -4.26 -17.74 8.27
C GLY A 319 -4.05 -16.76 7.13
N PHE A 320 -4.13 -15.47 7.44
CA PHE A 320 -3.81 -14.37 6.55
C PHE A 320 -2.60 -13.60 7.06
N ARG A 321 -1.63 -13.38 6.16
CA ARG A 321 -0.42 -12.60 6.44
C ARG A 321 -0.67 -11.14 6.08
N CYS A 322 -0.65 -10.28 7.07
CA CYS A 322 -0.88 -8.86 6.94
C CYS A 322 0.47 -8.14 7.07
N ALA A 323 1.18 -7.98 5.96
CA ALA A 323 2.48 -7.31 5.94
C ALA A 323 2.37 -5.86 6.42
N LEU A 324 3.27 -5.45 7.31
CA LEU A 324 3.38 -4.08 7.80
C LEU A 324 4.14 -3.24 6.77
N LEU A 325 3.53 -2.16 6.31
CA LEU A 325 4.23 -1.21 5.44
C LEU A 325 5.20 -0.36 6.28
N PRO A 326 6.31 0.14 5.67
CA PRO A 326 7.33 0.88 6.42
C PRO A 326 6.82 2.10 7.19
N THR A 327 5.74 2.72 6.72
CA THR A 327 5.12 3.91 7.32
C THR A 327 4.00 3.59 8.31
N GLU A 328 3.64 2.34 8.54
CA GLU A 328 2.49 1.96 9.38
C GLU A 328 2.89 1.65 10.82
N ARG A 329 2.02 1.99 11.77
CA ARG A 329 2.15 1.50 13.14
C ARG A 329 1.43 0.16 13.28
N VAL A 330 1.99 -0.73 14.08
CA VAL A 330 1.38 -2.03 14.40
C VAL A 330 -0.05 -1.88 14.93
N VAL A 331 -0.25 -0.91 15.82
CA VAL A 331 -1.56 -0.66 16.42
C VAL A 331 -2.63 -0.30 15.38
N ASP A 332 -2.28 0.47 14.34
CA ASP A 332 -3.24 0.88 13.30
C ASP A 332 -3.73 -0.35 12.50
N VAL A 333 -2.79 -1.25 12.17
CA VAL A 333 -3.09 -2.48 11.42
C VAL A 333 -3.83 -3.50 12.30
N ALA A 334 -3.45 -3.63 13.57
CA ALA A 334 -4.16 -4.49 14.50
C ALA A 334 -5.61 -4.04 14.73
N THR A 335 -5.82 -2.72 14.87
CA THR A 335 -7.17 -2.15 14.99
C THR A 335 -8.01 -2.45 13.75
N MET A 336 -7.45 -2.28 12.55
CA MET A 336 -8.13 -2.64 11.29
C MET A 336 -8.55 -4.12 11.27
N LEU A 337 -7.70 -5.03 11.73
CA LEU A 337 -8.05 -6.46 11.81
C LEU A 337 -9.12 -6.76 12.86
N LEU A 338 -9.09 -6.06 14.00
CA LEU A 338 -10.13 -6.16 15.03
C LEU A 338 -11.49 -5.68 14.50
N ASP A 339 -11.52 -4.51 13.86
CA ASP A 339 -12.73 -3.94 13.27
C ASP A 339 -13.29 -4.89 12.20
N LEU A 340 -12.43 -5.46 11.35
CA LEU A 340 -12.84 -6.45 10.36
C LEU A 340 -13.48 -7.69 11.01
N MET A 341 -12.93 -8.20 12.10
CA MET A 341 -13.51 -9.35 12.81
C MET A 341 -14.83 -8.98 13.47
N HIS A 342 -14.94 -7.78 14.02
CA HIS A 342 -16.18 -7.27 14.57
C HIS A 342 -17.28 -7.15 13.49
N ASP A 343 -16.95 -6.56 12.35
CA ASP A 343 -17.87 -6.43 11.21
C ASP A 343 -18.32 -7.81 10.69
N CYS A 344 -17.42 -8.78 10.73
CA CYS A 344 -17.72 -10.18 10.42
C CYS A 344 -18.48 -10.93 11.53
N ARG A 345 -18.81 -10.29 12.66
CA ARG A 345 -19.49 -10.86 13.83
C ARG A 345 -18.77 -12.07 14.43
N VAL A 346 -17.45 -12.02 14.52
CA VAL A 346 -16.65 -13.00 15.25
C VAL A 346 -16.64 -12.58 16.72
N ALA A 347 -17.24 -13.39 17.59
CA ALA A 347 -17.39 -13.04 19.01
C ALA A 347 -16.10 -13.25 19.82
N ASP A 348 -15.32 -14.30 19.52
CA ASP A 348 -14.07 -14.63 20.22
C ASP A 348 -12.88 -14.15 19.37
N VAL A 349 -12.38 -12.96 19.66
CA VAL A 349 -11.17 -12.39 19.04
C VAL A 349 -10.11 -12.19 20.12
N ARG A 350 -8.94 -12.79 19.94
CA ARG A 350 -7.84 -12.74 20.90
C ARG A 350 -6.59 -12.16 20.29
N ILE A 351 -5.84 -11.42 21.09
CA ILE A 351 -4.51 -10.91 20.74
C ILE A 351 -3.48 -11.72 21.51
N VAL A 352 -2.48 -12.23 20.79
CA VAL A 352 -1.34 -12.92 21.40
C VAL A 352 -0.20 -11.93 21.57
N PRO A 353 0.21 -11.63 22.81
CA PRO A 353 1.31 -10.70 23.05
C PRO A 353 2.66 -11.32 22.64
N GLY A 354 3.62 -10.46 22.33
CA GLY A 354 4.97 -10.86 21.94
C GLY A 354 5.18 -10.98 20.44
N ILE A 355 6.43 -11.21 20.04
CA ILE A 355 6.84 -11.43 18.65
C ILE A 355 7.08 -12.93 18.47
N HIS A 356 6.48 -13.50 17.45
CA HIS A 356 6.50 -14.93 17.19
C HIS A 356 7.34 -15.29 15.97
N ALA A 357 7.73 -16.56 15.88
CA ALA A 357 8.40 -17.09 14.72
C ALA A 357 7.49 -17.07 13.49
N ASP A 358 8.10 -16.96 12.32
CA ASP A 358 7.39 -16.99 11.03
C ASP A 358 6.76 -18.36 10.76
N ARG A 359 7.47 -19.43 11.12
CA ARG A 359 7.07 -20.82 10.82
C ARG A 359 6.92 -21.65 12.08
N ASP A 360 6.01 -22.60 12.02
CA ASP A 360 5.87 -23.66 12.99
C ASP A 360 7.08 -24.60 12.92
N ALA A 361 7.75 -24.81 14.04
CA ALA A 361 8.97 -25.62 14.10
C ALA A 361 8.72 -27.11 13.79
N VAL A 362 7.49 -27.60 13.98
CA VAL A 362 7.13 -29.00 13.78
C VAL A 362 6.65 -29.25 12.37
N THR A 363 5.77 -28.39 11.85
CA THR A 363 5.11 -28.59 10.55
C THR A 363 5.84 -27.90 9.40
N GLY A 364 6.75 -26.96 9.69
CA GLY A 364 7.41 -26.11 8.68
C GLY A 364 6.47 -25.15 7.95
N GLY A 365 5.18 -25.20 8.26
CA GLY A 365 4.16 -24.27 7.72
C GLY A 365 4.09 -22.96 8.49
N PRO A 366 3.20 -22.05 8.08
CA PRO A 366 2.99 -20.81 8.82
C PRO A 366 2.46 -21.12 10.23
N LEU A 367 3.01 -20.44 11.22
CA LEU A 367 2.54 -20.58 12.62
C LEU A 367 1.15 -19.95 12.73
N LEU A 368 0.14 -20.77 12.99
CA LEU A 368 -1.24 -20.37 13.23
C LEU A 368 -1.62 -20.66 14.69
N PHE A 369 -2.09 -19.64 15.39
CA PHE A 369 -2.58 -19.80 16.74
C PHE A 369 -4.03 -20.28 16.72
N LYS A 370 -4.32 -21.26 17.58
CA LYS A 370 -5.68 -21.74 17.83
C LYS A 370 -6.10 -21.30 19.23
N PRO A 371 -7.37 -20.95 19.42
CA PRO A 371 -7.85 -20.50 20.74
C PRO A 371 -7.61 -21.51 21.87
N GLU A 372 -7.75 -22.80 21.59
CA GLU A 372 -7.53 -23.85 22.58
C GLU A 372 -6.07 -24.05 22.98
N THR A 373 -5.11 -23.60 22.17
CA THR A 373 -3.68 -23.67 22.49
C THR A 373 -3.18 -22.47 23.28
N LEU A 374 -4.02 -21.44 23.41
CA LEU A 374 -3.68 -20.27 24.19
C LEU A 374 -4.00 -20.53 25.67
N PRO A 375 -3.09 -20.17 26.61
CA PRO A 375 -3.38 -20.30 28.01
C PRO A 375 -4.65 -19.52 28.36
N VAL A 376 -5.63 -20.24 28.93
CA VAL A 376 -6.83 -19.62 29.51
C VAL A 376 -6.35 -18.75 30.65
N ARG A 377 -6.23 -17.45 30.46
CA ARG A 377 -6.03 -16.54 31.60
C ARG A 377 -7.32 -16.55 32.40
N ALA A 378 -7.26 -17.17 33.57
CA ALA A 378 -8.33 -17.05 34.54
C ALA A 378 -8.62 -15.56 34.76
N VAL A 379 -9.85 -15.17 34.45
CA VAL A 379 -10.39 -13.88 34.88
C VAL A 379 -10.58 -13.97 36.36
N HIS A 380 -9.71 -13.36 37.14
CA HIS A 380 -9.90 -13.10 38.55
C HIS A 380 -10.44 -11.71 38.78
#